data_ac20eaa45a1156fc15d745ea784668d3
#
_entry.id   ac20eaa45a1156fc15d745ea784668d3
#
_cell.length_a   1.000
_cell.length_b   1.000
_cell.length_c   1.000
_cell.angle_alpha   90.00
_cell.angle_beta   90.00
_cell.angle_gamma   90.00
#
_symmetry.space_group_name_H-M   'P 1'
#
loop_
_entity.id
_entity.type
_entity.pdbx_description
1 polymer ?
#
loop_
_entity_poly.entity_id
_entity_poly.type
_entity_poly.pdbx_seq_one_letter_code
_entity_poly.pdbx_strand_id
1 'polypeptide(L)'
;MAIQEHSYYGSFGYHVTSYFATSSRQGNPDDFKYLVDKAHSLGLFIIIDIVHSHASNNVNDGINRFDGTDHCYSHAGEKGHHSAWDSMIFDYSKYEVLRFLLSNLVWYLQEYRVDGFRFDAVTSMMYHHHGINFGFSGNYAEYFGMHTDLDGIAYLMMANKVIKEVLPESITVAEDVSGMPTLCRSIEDGGIGFDYRLSMFIPDLWIKLLKETPDEYWNMGHLTHSMTNRRWKEKCIGYSESHDQAIVGDKTIAMWLFDAEIYSGMGRGQQMSLKVDRGMALHKMIRLLT
;
A
#
# COMPACT_ATOMS: atom_id res chain seq x y z
N MET A 1 -2.42 -6.85 -3.69
CA MET A 1 -3.16 -5.72 -4.30
C MET A 1 -4.55 -5.69 -3.71
N ALA A 2 -5.26 -4.57 -3.85
CA ALA A 2 -6.60 -4.41 -3.30
C ALA A 2 -7.58 -5.44 -3.86
N ILE A 3 -8.38 -6.03 -2.96
CA ILE A 3 -9.32 -7.11 -3.30
C ILE A 3 -10.79 -6.68 -3.30
N GLN A 4 -11.06 -5.47 -2.87
CA GLN A 4 -12.41 -4.93 -2.79
C GLN A 4 -13.01 -4.72 -4.19
N GLU A 5 -14.34 -4.80 -4.30
CA GLU A 5 -15.02 -4.68 -5.59
C GLU A 5 -14.80 -3.30 -6.22
N HIS A 6 -14.52 -3.28 -7.51
CA HIS A 6 -14.22 -2.09 -8.30
C HIS A 6 -14.67 -2.28 -9.74
N SER A 7 -15.31 -1.25 -10.32
CA SER A 7 -15.80 -1.30 -11.70
C SER A 7 -14.69 -1.12 -12.72
N TYR A 8 -13.73 -0.22 -12.44
CA TYR A 8 -12.64 0.08 -13.35
C TYR A 8 -11.49 -0.93 -13.19
N TYR A 9 -11.37 -1.86 -14.13
CA TYR A 9 -10.34 -2.90 -14.13
C TYR A 9 -8.92 -2.32 -14.08
N GLY A 10 -8.66 -1.23 -14.79
CA GLY A 10 -7.35 -0.56 -14.84
C GLY A 10 -6.90 0.07 -13.52
N SER A 11 -7.79 0.16 -12.51
CA SER A 11 -7.42 0.61 -11.18
C SER A 11 -6.77 -0.49 -10.32
N PHE A 12 -6.79 -1.74 -10.76
CA PHE A 12 -6.25 -2.90 -10.04
C PHE A 12 -6.81 -3.06 -8.61
N GLY A 13 -8.01 -2.55 -8.35
CA GLY A 13 -8.67 -2.58 -7.05
C GLY A 13 -8.54 -1.30 -6.22
N TYR A 14 -7.81 -0.30 -6.69
CA TYR A 14 -7.58 0.95 -5.92
C TYR A 14 -8.64 2.03 -6.16
N HIS A 15 -9.61 1.82 -7.06
CA HIS A 15 -10.82 2.64 -7.20
C HIS A 15 -12.05 1.86 -6.71
N VAL A 16 -12.14 1.68 -5.41
CA VAL A 16 -13.17 0.85 -4.77
C VAL A 16 -14.56 1.43 -5.00
N THR A 17 -15.46 0.56 -5.43
CA THR A 17 -16.90 0.87 -5.60
C THR A 17 -17.76 0.23 -4.51
N SER A 18 -17.37 -0.96 -3.99
CA SER A 18 -18.08 -1.63 -2.91
C SER A 18 -17.10 -2.16 -1.86
N TYR A 19 -17.13 -1.55 -0.68
CA TYR A 19 -16.15 -1.80 0.39
C TYR A 19 -16.35 -3.16 1.09
N PHE A 20 -17.58 -3.64 1.19
CA PHE A 20 -17.93 -4.87 1.90
C PHE A 20 -17.98 -6.10 0.98
N ALA A 21 -17.66 -5.94 -0.30
CA ALA A 21 -17.61 -7.03 -1.27
C ALA A 21 -16.17 -7.26 -1.76
N THR A 22 -15.83 -8.52 -1.94
CA THR A 22 -14.62 -8.92 -2.67
C THR A 22 -14.86 -8.83 -4.18
N SER A 23 -13.82 -8.61 -4.96
CA SER A 23 -13.95 -8.46 -6.41
C SER A 23 -14.52 -9.71 -7.07
N SER A 24 -15.62 -9.54 -7.78
CA SER A 24 -16.31 -10.59 -8.52
C SER A 24 -15.50 -11.19 -9.68
N ARG A 25 -14.41 -10.51 -10.09
CA ARG A 25 -13.51 -10.98 -11.15
C ARG A 25 -12.67 -12.19 -10.77
N GLN A 26 -12.45 -12.40 -9.46
CA GLN A 26 -11.53 -13.41 -8.95
C GLN A 26 -12.25 -14.62 -8.34
N GLY A 27 -13.57 -14.64 -8.39
CA GLY A 27 -14.41 -15.66 -7.78
C GLY A 27 -15.51 -15.07 -6.93
N ASN A 28 -16.14 -15.89 -6.11
CA ASN A 28 -17.20 -15.48 -5.20
C ASN A 28 -16.65 -15.32 -3.75
N PRO A 29 -17.42 -14.80 -2.81
CA PRO A 29 -16.99 -14.64 -1.42
C PRO A 29 -16.54 -15.93 -0.74
N ASP A 30 -17.14 -17.07 -1.07
CA ASP A 30 -16.77 -18.36 -0.48
C ASP A 30 -15.43 -18.87 -1.01
N ASP A 31 -15.08 -18.54 -2.27
CA ASP A 31 -13.75 -18.82 -2.82
C ASP A 31 -12.66 -18.06 -2.05
N PHE A 32 -12.93 -16.82 -1.65
CA PHE A 32 -11.99 -16.05 -0.85
C PHE A 32 -11.89 -16.62 0.58
N LYS A 33 -13.01 -17.01 1.21
CA LYS A 33 -12.98 -17.71 2.51
C LYS A 33 -12.17 -18.99 2.43
N TYR A 34 -12.36 -19.77 1.37
CA TYR A 34 -11.59 -20.99 1.13
C TYR A 34 -10.09 -20.70 0.98
N LEU A 35 -9.72 -19.63 0.26
CA LEU A 35 -8.33 -19.21 0.13
C LEU A 35 -7.71 -18.92 1.50
N VAL A 36 -8.40 -18.16 2.36
CA VAL A 36 -7.93 -17.82 3.70
C VAL A 36 -7.76 -19.07 4.56
N ASP A 37 -8.79 -19.95 4.58
CA ASP A 37 -8.75 -21.20 5.34
C ASP A 37 -7.59 -22.11 4.86
N LYS A 38 -7.42 -22.21 3.53
CA LYS A 38 -6.33 -22.98 2.96
C LYS A 38 -4.95 -22.43 3.31
N ALA A 39 -4.78 -21.10 3.29
CA ALA A 39 -3.57 -20.42 3.70
C ALA A 39 -3.24 -20.72 5.17
N HIS A 40 -4.22 -20.60 6.06
CA HIS A 40 -4.06 -20.92 7.48
C HIS A 40 -3.66 -22.37 7.69
N SER A 41 -4.23 -23.31 6.94
CA SER A 41 -3.84 -24.73 7.00
C SER A 41 -2.37 -24.98 6.63
N LEU A 42 -1.75 -24.03 5.93
CA LEU A 42 -0.34 -24.07 5.53
C LEU A 42 0.56 -23.19 6.41
N GLY A 43 0.00 -22.58 7.46
CA GLY A 43 0.73 -21.69 8.37
C GLY A 43 1.03 -20.32 7.77
N LEU A 44 0.23 -19.87 6.79
CA LEU A 44 0.38 -18.56 6.13
C LEU A 44 -0.62 -17.55 6.69
N PHE A 45 -0.15 -16.35 7.02
CA PHE A 45 -0.99 -15.21 7.34
C PHE A 45 -1.52 -14.53 6.07
N ILE A 46 -2.77 -14.07 6.11
CA ILE A 46 -3.39 -13.29 5.04
C ILE A 46 -3.58 -11.86 5.49
N ILE A 47 -2.83 -10.95 4.88
CA ILE A 47 -2.97 -9.51 5.05
C ILE A 47 -3.60 -8.97 3.78
N ILE A 48 -4.74 -8.29 3.90
CA ILE A 48 -5.40 -7.69 2.74
C ILE A 48 -5.03 -6.20 2.62
N ASP A 49 -5.01 -5.76 1.37
CA ASP A 49 -4.79 -4.38 1.01
C ASP A 49 -6.12 -3.64 1.00
N ILE A 50 -6.26 -2.55 1.77
CA ILE A 50 -7.48 -1.76 1.87
C ILE A 50 -7.24 -0.31 1.47
N VAL A 51 -8.23 0.27 0.82
CA VAL A 51 -8.21 1.65 0.33
C VAL A 51 -9.20 2.48 1.13
N HIS A 52 -8.77 3.02 2.25
CA HIS A 52 -9.57 3.93 3.08
C HIS A 52 -9.16 5.40 2.94
N SER A 53 -8.21 5.67 2.04
CA SER A 53 -7.77 7.03 1.68
C SER A 53 -8.75 7.72 0.73
N HIS A 54 -9.41 6.96 -0.14
CA HIS A 54 -10.30 7.50 -1.17
C HIS A 54 -11.29 6.43 -1.66
N ALA A 55 -12.27 6.87 -2.44
CA ALA A 55 -13.24 6.03 -3.13
C ALA A 55 -13.24 6.33 -4.63
N SER A 56 -13.77 5.42 -5.43
CA SER A 56 -14.03 5.68 -6.85
C SER A 56 -14.96 6.89 -7.02
N ASN A 57 -14.70 7.71 -8.03
CA ASN A 57 -15.61 8.79 -8.44
C ASN A 57 -16.82 8.30 -9.24
N ASN A 58 -16.92 6.99 -9.52
CA ASN A 58 -18.01 6.38 -10.27
C ASN A 58 -19.34 6.55 -9.54
N VAL A 59 -20.30 7.21 -10.19
CA VAL A 59 -21.64 7.50 -9.65
C VAL A 59 -22.66 6.38 -9.89
N ASN A 60 -22.37 5.44 -10.78
CA ASN A 60 -23.30 4.36 -11.14
C ASN A 60 -23.12 3.12 -10.27
N ASP A 61 -21.89 2.76 -9.96
CA ASP A 61 -21.54 1.51 -9.27
C ASP A 61 -20.95 1.74 -7.87
N GLY A 62 -20.53 2.98 -7.55
CA GLY A 62 -19.85 3.32 -6.31
C GLY A 62 -20.72 4.04 -5.28
N ILE A 63 -20.05 4.54 -4.25
CA ILE A 63 -20.70 5.31 -3.17
C ILE A 63 -20.75 6.82 -3.46
N ASN A 64 -20.11 7.28 -4.55
CA ASN A 64 -20.17 8.69 -4.93
C ASN A 64 -21.60 9.07 -5.35
N ARG A 65 -22.10 10.17 -4.80
CA ARG A 65 -23.48 10.65 -4.95
C ARG A 65 -24.56 9.65 -4.55
N PHE A 66 -24.25 8.75 -3.59
CA PHE A 66 -25.18 7.73 -3.12
C PHE A 66 -26.50 8.30 -2.61
N ASP A 67 -26.48 9.47 -1.98
CA ASP A 67 -27.66 10.20 -1.50
C ASP A 67 -28.10 11.34 -2.44
N GLY A 68 -27.49 11.43 -3.63
CA GLY A 68 -27.72 12.51 -4.61
C GLY A 68 -26.81 13.73 -4.44
N THR A 69 -26.04 13.80 -3.35
CA THR A 69 -25.03 14.86 -3.13
C THR A 69 -23.61 14.36 -3.43
N ASP A 70 -22.65 15.24 -3.61
CA ASP A 70 -21.23 14.90 -3.79
C ASP A 70 -20.47 14.71 -2.46
N HIS A 71 -21.16 14.87 -1.34
CA HIS A 71 -20.54 14.91 -0.01
C HIS A 71 -21.19 13.99 1.01
N CYS A 72 -21.85 12.89 0.60
CA CYS A 72 -22.35 11.89 1.53
C CYS A 72 -21.22 11.28 2.36
N TYR A 73 -20.21 10.73 1.69
CA TYR A 73 -19.02 10.14 2.31
C TYR A 73 -17.79 11.04 2.24
N SER A 74 -17.74 11.93 1.25
CA SER A 74 -16.58 12.75 0.94
C SER A 74 -16.73 14.18 1.46
N HIS A 75 -15.66 14.97 1.39
CA HIS A 75 -15.77 16.42 1.53
C HIS A 75 -16.55 17.01 0.36
N ALA A 76 -17.18 18.15 0.57
CA ALA A 76 -17.93 18.86 -0.49
C ALA A 76 -16.97 19.55 -1.48
N GLY A 77 -17.36 19.55 -2.76
CA GLY A 77 -16.67 20.28 -3.82
C GLY A 77 -15.24 19.79 -4.06
N GLU A 78 -14.35 20.75 -4.40
CA GLU A 78 -12.96 20.43 -4.77
C GLU A 78 -12.15 19.75 -3.66
N LYS A 79 -12.44 20.05 -2.38
CA LYS A 79 -11.80 19.38 -1.25
C LYS A 79 -12.06 17.89 -1.22
N GLY A 80 -13.20 17.45 -1.76
CA GLY A 80 -13.57 16.03 -1.83
C GLY A 80 -13.02 15.30 -3.04
N HIS A 81 -12.21 15.95 -3.89
CA HIS A 81 -11.68 15.36 -5.11
C HIS A 81 -10.15 15.27 -5.09
N HIS A 82 -9.61 14.08 -5.27
CA HIS A 82 -8.17 13.85 -5.41
C HIS A 82 -7.75 14.00 -6.87
N SER A 83 -7.19 15.14 -7.22
CA SER A 83 -6.92 15.52 -8.61
C SER A 83 -5.93 14.61 -9.34
N ALA A 84 -4.97 14.01 -8.64
CA ALA A 84 -3.98 13.13 -9.25
C ALA A 84 -4.52 11.72 -9.55
N TRP A 85 -5.52 11.26 -8.79
CA TRP A 85 -6.09 9.90 -8.95
C TRP A 85 -7.52 9.90 -9.47
N ASP A 86 -8.11 11.08 -9.70
CA ASP A 86 -9.51 11.21 -10.10
C ASP A 86 -10.46 10.40 -9.21
N SER A 87 -10.36 10.61 -7.90
CA SER A 87 -11.07 9.86 -6.87
C SER A 87 -11.68 10.76 -5.80
N MET A 88 -12.56 10.24 -4.97
CA MET A 88 -13.26 10.98 -3.91
C MET A 88 -12.56 10.78 -2.58
N ILE A 89 -12.24 11.88 -1.88
CA ILE A 89 -11.55 11.88 -0.58
C ILE A 89 -12.60 11.80 0.54
N PHE A 90 -12.45 10.83 1.43
CA PHE A 90 -13.33 10.68 2.59
C PHE A 90 -13.27 11.88 3.55
N ASP A 91 -14.41 12.22 4.10
CA ASP A 91 -14.53 13.23 5.17
C ASP A 91 -14.48 12.53 6.54
N TYR A 92 -13.30 12.39 7.11
CA TYR A 92 -13.09 11.73 8.40
C TYR A 92 -13.66 12.50 9.59
N SER A 93 -14.12 13.74 9.42
CA SER A 93 -14.82 14.50 10.45
C SER A 93 -16.25 14.02 10.68
N LYS A 94 -16.81 13.24 9.73
CA LYS A 94 -18.17 12.71 9.81
C LYS A 94 -18.22 11.39 10.57
N TYR A 95 -19.03 11.37 11.63
CA TYR A 95 -19.19 10.18 12.46
C TYR A 95 -19.65 8.93 11.69
N GLU A 96 -20.57 9.08 10.73
CA GLU A 96 -21.07 7.93 9.92
C GLU A 96 -20.02 7.45 8.92
N VAL A 97 -19.13 8.30 8.43
CA VAL A 97 -17.98 7.89 7.59
C VAL A 97 -17.00 7.07 8.43
N LEU A 98 -16.69 7.52 9.65
CA LEU A 98 -15.85 6.75 10.57
C LEU A 98 -16.48 5.38 10.87
N ARG A 99 -17.78 5.35 11.17
CA ARG A 99 -18.50 4.09 11.41
C ARG A 99 -18.45 3.15 10.21
N PHE A 100 -18.65 3.67 9.02
CA PHE A 100 -18.61 2.90 7.77
C PHE A 100 -17.23 2.24 7.58
N LEU A 101 -16.16 3.03 7.68
CA LEU A 101 -14.78 2.54 7.46
C LEU A 101 -14.33 1.58 8.57
N LEU A 102 -14.63 1.88 9.84
CA LEU A 102 -14.30 0.98 10.95
C LEU A 102 -15.08 -0.34 10.89
N SER A 103 -16.36 -0.29 10.50
CA SER A 103 -17.16 -1.50 10.29
C SER A 103 -16.61 -2.37 9.17
N ASN A 104 -16.03 -1.77 8.14
CA ASN A 104 -15.37 -2.50 7.05
C ASN A 104 -14.17 -3.33 7.54
N LEU A 105 -13.36 -2.78 8.44
CA LEU A 105 -12.25 -3.53 9.06
C LEU A 105 -12.77 -4.73 9.88
N VAL A 106 -13.76 -4.48 10.72
CA VAL A 106 -14.38 -5.54 11.54
C VAL A 106 -14.98 -6.63 10.66
N TRP A 107 -15.64 -6.23 9.55
CA TRP A 107 -16.22 -7.15 8.57
C TRP A 107 -15.18 -8.13 8.03
N TYR A 108 -14.05 -7.66 7.54
CA TYR A 108 -13.01 -8.53 6.98
C TYR A 108 -12.36 -9.43 8.05
N LEU A 109 -12.16 -8.93 9.26
CA LEU A 109 -11.63 -9.74 10.37
C LEU A 109 -12.60 -10.86 10.78
N GLN A 110 -13.88 -10.57 10.86
CA GLN A 110 -14.89 -11.51 11.36
C GLN A 110 -15.42 -12.45 10.29
N GLU A 111 -15.71 -11.92 9.11
CA GLU A 111 -16.36 -12.67 8.03
C GLU A 111 -15.36 -13.49 7.22
N TYR A 112 -14.19 -12.93 6.93
CA TYR A 112 -13.15 -13.58 6.11
C TYR A 112 -11.97 -14.12 6.92
N ARG A 113 -11.90 -13.79 8.20
CA ARG A 113 -10.82 -14.25 9.10
C ARG A 113 -9.42 -13.87 8.64
N VAL A 114 -9.28 -12.71 7.99
CA VAL A 114 -7.96 -12.20 7.61
C VAL A 114 -7.15 -11.83 8.84
N ASP A 115 -5.82 -11.88 8.73
CA ASP A 115 -4.90 -11.67 9.86
C ASP A 115 -4.43 -10.23 9.99
N GLY A 116 -4.82 -9.36 9.07
CA GLY A 116 -4.45 -7.95 9.15
C GLY A 116 -4.66 -7.19 7.85
N PHE A 117 -4.11 -5.97 7.84
CA PHE A 117 -4.34 -5.00 6.77
C PHE A 117 -3.07 -4.25 6.37
N ARG A 118 -2.90 -4.05 5.06
CA ARG A 118 -2.06 -2.98 4.51
C ARG A 118 -2.97 -1.81 4.16
N PHE A 119 -2.72 -0.65 4.75
CA PHE A 119 -3.44 0.58 4.44
C PHE A 119 -2.75 1.29 3.28
N ASP A 120 -3.48 1.45 2.19
CA ASP A 120 -3.05 2.16 1.00
C ASP A 120 -3.06 3.67 1.22
N ALA A 121 -2.04 4.36 0.68
CA ALA A 121 -1.97 5.82 0.59
C ALA A 121 -2.15 6.56 1.93
N VAL A 122 -1.52 6.08 3.00
CA VAL A 122 -1.62 6.67 4.34
C VAL A 122 -1.16 8.13 4.36
N THR A 123 -0.17 8.52 3.56
CA THR A 123 0.25 9.93 3.40
C THR A 123 -0.91 10.81 2.96
N SER A 124 -1.75 10.34 2.01
CA SER A 124 -2.92 11.10 1.56
C SER A 124 -3.96 11.33 2.66
N MET A 125 -4.03 10.42 3.63
CA MET A 125 -4.95 10.52 4.77
C MET A 125 -4.46 11.48 5.86
N MET A 126 -3.14 11.59 6.03
CA MET A 126 -2.54 12.37 7.13
C MET A 126 -2.38 13.85 6.81
N TYR A 127 -2.45 14.24 5.54
CA TYR A 127 -2.14 15.62 5.13
C TYR A 127 -3.16 16.19 4.16
N HIS A 128 -3.55 17.47 4.38
CA HIS A 128 -4.51 18.19 3.52
C HIS A 128 -4.05 18.40 2.07
N HIS A 129 -2.75 18.35 1.79
CA HIS A 129 -2.22 18.36 0.42
C HIS A 129 -2.19 16.96 -0.22
N HIS A 130 -2.57 15.91 0.49
CA HIS A 130 -2.66 14.51 0.02
C HIS A 130 -1.38 13.96 -0.64
N GLY A 131 -0.21 14.58 -0.39
CA GLY A 131 1.05 14.23 -1.07
C GLY A 131 1.17 14.80 -2.50
N ILE A 132 0.16 15.51 -3.02
CA ILE A 132 0.15 16.04 -4.39
C ILE A 132 1.15 17.19 -4.49
N ASN A 133 2.13 17.05 -5.38
CA ASN A 133 3.19 18.06 -5.61
C ASN A 133 3.93 18.49 -4.33
N PHE A 134 3.97 17.63 -3.31
CA PHE A 134 4.65 17.90 -2.04
C PHE A 134 5.71 16.84 -1.76
N GLY A 135 6.96 17.31 -1.52
CA GLY A 135 8.08 16.46 -1.12
C GLY A 135 8.44 16.68 0.35
N PHE A 136 8.63 15.59 1.09
CA PHE A 136 9.07 15.65 2.48
C PHE A 136 10.60 15.64 2.54
N SER A 137 11.18 16.68 3.19
CA SER A 137 12.64 16.80 3.37
C SER A 137 13.14 16.13 4.64
N GLY A 138 12.24 15.74 5.54
CA GLY A 138 12.54 15.20 6.86
C GLY A 138 12.51 16.25 7.98
N ASN A 139 12.10 17.47 7.69
CA ASN A 139 11.91 18.50 8.70
C ASN A 139 10.64 18.22 9.51
N TYR A 140 10.74 18.25 10.84
CA TYR A 140 9.60 17.98 11.74
C TYR A 140 8.40 18.89 11.52
N ALA A 141 8.60 20.14 11.10
CA ALA A 141 7.52 21.06 10.77
C ALA A 141 6.64 20.60 9.59
N GLU A 142 7.17 19.74 8.73
CA GLU A 142 6.42 19.15 7.61
C GLU A 142 5.44 18.08 8.08
N TYR A 143 5.75 17.41 9.21
CA TYR A 143 4.92 16.34 9.75
C TYR A 143 3.84 16.80 10.71
N PHE A 144 4.08 17.90 11.43
CA PHE A 144 3.23 18.33 12.56
C PHE A 144 2.76 19.79 12.40
N GLY A 145 2.73 20.29 11.16
CA GLY A 145 2.32 21.65 10.84
C GLY A 145 0.82 21.78 10.52
N MET A 146 0.44 22.93 9.97
CA MET A 146 -0.93 23.24 9.59
C MET A 146 -1.46 22.39 8.41
N HIS A 147 -0.60 21.64 7.75
CA HIS A 147 -0.98 20.73 6.66
C HIS A 147 -1.47 19.37 7.16
N THR A 148 -1.31 19.09 8.45
CA THR A 148 -1.70 17.84 9.06
C THR A 148 -3.21 17.73 9.17
N ASP A 149 -3.79 16.66 8.64
CA ASP A 149 -5.21 16.33 8.79
C ASP A 149 -5.42 15.55 10.09
N LEU A 150 -5.88 16.23 11.12
CA LEU A 150 -6.09 15.65 12.44
C LEU A 150 -7.24 14.64 12.45
N ASP A 151 -8.26 14.82 11.61
CA ASP A 151 -9.39 13.89 11.51
C ASP A 151 -8.94 12.58 10.85
N GLY A 152 -8.12 12.67 9.80
CA GLY A 152 -7.50 11.50 9.16
C GLY A 152 -6.57 10.74 10.11
N ILE A 153 -5.74 11.43 10.88
CA ILE A 153 -4.89 10.82 11.91
C ILE A 153 -5.73 10.15 13.00
N ALA A 154 -6.76 10.82 13.51
CA ALA A 154 -7.65 10.26 14.53
C ALA A 154 -8.34 8.98 14.01
N TYR A 155 -8.79 9.00 12.74
CA TYR A 155 -9.33 7.79 12.10
C TYR A 155 -8.30 6.66 12.09
N LEU A 156 -7.05 6.89 11.67
CA LEU A 156 -6.01 5.86 11.61
C LEU A 156 -5.69 5.29 13.00
N MET A 157 -5.66 6.13 14.05
CA MET A 157 -5.49 5.70 15.43
C MET A 157 -6.67 4.81 15.88
N MET A 158 -7.91 5.21 15.58
CA MET A 158 -9.10 4.41 15.89
C MET A 158 -9.09 3.08 15.13
N ALA A 159 -8.72 3.09 13.85
CA ALA A 159 -8.63 1.90 13.02
C ALA A 159 -7.65 0.88 13.63
N ASN A 160 -6.43 1.29 13.96
CA ASN A 160 -5.43 0.44 14.60
C ASN A 160 -5.94 -0.11 15.95
N LYS A 161 -6.59 0.72 16.75
CA LYS A 161 -7.16 0.30 18.03
C LYS A 161 -8.27 -0.73 17.85
N VAL A 162 -9.24 -0.48 16.99
CA VAL A 162 -10.36 -1.40 16.71
C VAL A 162 -9.85 -2.75 16.19
N ILE A 163 -8.90 -2.73 15.26
CA ILE A 163 -8.29 -3.95 14.73
C ILE A 163 -7.70 -4.80 15.86
N LYS A 164 -6.92 -4.18 16.75
CA LYS A 164 -6.28 -4.87 17.89
C LYS A 164 -7.27 -5.32 18.95
N GLU A 165 -8.38 -4.62 19.14
CA GLU A 165 -9.45 -5.05 20.05
C GLU A 165 -10.21 -6.27 19.51
N VAL A 166 -10.43 -6.35 18.21
CA VAL A 166 -11.12 -7.48 17.56
C VAL A 166 -10.18 -8.68 17.41
N LEU A 167 -8.94 -8.45 17.00
CA LEU A 167 -7.92 -9.48 16.80
C LEU A 167 -6.55 -8.98 17.31
N PRO A 168 -6.18 -9.28 18.57
CA PRO A 168 -4.93 -8.79 19.18
C PRO A 168 -3.66 -9.15 18.41
N GLU A 169 -3.64 -10.32 17.77
CA GLU A 169 -2.49 -10.81 16.99
C GLU A 169 -2.45 -10.26 15.55
N SER A 170 -3.40 -9.43 15.16
CA SER A 170 -3.46 -8.85 13.82
C SER A 170 -2.22 -8.03 13.48
N ILE A 171 -1.95 -7.88 12.20
CA ILE A 171 -0.83 -7.10 11.68
C ILE A 171 -1.37 -5.90 10.88
N THR A 172 -0.89 -4.71 11.20
CA THR A 172 -1.20 -3.50 10.43
C THR A 172 0.06 -2.92 9.78
N VAL A 173 -0.04 -2.64 8.48
CA VAL A 173 1.06 -2.13 7.67
C VAL A 173 0.63 -0.85 7.00
N ALA A 174 1.42 0.21 7.16
CA ALA A 174 1.17 1.48 6.48
C ALA A 174 1.98 1.59 5.19
N GLU A 175 1.32 1.91 4.10
CA GLU A 175 1.96 2.41 2.89
C GLU A 175 2.04 3.94 3.02
N ASP A 176 3.26 4.44 3.28
CA ASP A 176 3.50 5.85 3.56
C ASP A 176 4.82 6.33 2.97
N VAL A 177 4.77 7.42 2.20
CA VAL A 177 5.92 8.08 1.58
C VAL A 177 6.41 9.31 2.37
N SER A 178 5.66 9.77 3.37
CA SER A 178 6.02 10.98 4.11
C SER A 178 7.24 10.78 5.02
N GLY A 179 7.39 9.59 5.57
CA GLY A 179 8.39 9.33 6.58
C GLY A 179 8.03 9.89 7.97
N MET A 180 6.73 10.10 8.27
CA MET A 180 6.28 10.58 9.59
C MET A 180 6.83 9.71 10.73
N PRO A 181 7.49 10.31 11.75
CA PRO A 181 8.26 9.54 12.73
C PRO A 181 7.42 8.77 13.76
N THR A 182 6.15 9.11 14.00
CA THR A 182 5.29 8.47 15.00
C THR A 182 4.34 7.42 14.42
N LEU A 183 4.43 7.12 13.13
CA LEU A 183 3.50 6.23 12.43
C LEU A 183 3.42 4.83 13.07
N CYS A 184 4.58 4.24 13.40
CA CYS A 184 4.69 2.90 13.99
C CYS A 184 4.98 2.93 15.50
N ARG A 185 4.54 3.98 16.20
CA ARG A 185 4.55 4.05 17.65
C ARG A 185 3.18 3.68 18.19
N SER A 186 3.15 3.14 19.41
CA SER A 186 1.88 2.83 20.08
C SER A 186 1.05 4.10 20.29
N ILE A 187 -0.26 3.93 20.34
CA ILE A 187 -1.19 5.05 20.60
C ILE A 187 -0.93 5.64 21.98
N GLU A 188 -0.62 4.81 22.97
CA GLU A 188 -0.29 5.22 24.34
C GLU A 188 0.98 6.09 24.39
N ASP A 189 1.91 5.88 23.47
CA ASP A 189 3.14 6.69 23.32
C ASP A 189 2.94 7.92 22.42
N GLY A 190 1.70 8.22 22.02
CA GLY A 190 1.36 9.33 21.14
C GLY A 190 1.59 9.04 19.64
N GLY A 191 1.65 7.77 19.27
CA GLY A 191 1.78 7.32 17.88
C GLY A 191 0.45 7.01 17.20
N ILE A 192 0.51 6.62 15.92
CA ILE A 192 -0.68 6.24 15.14
C ILE A 192 -1.05 4.76 15.34
N GLY A 193 -0.10 3.92 15.77
CA GLY A 193 -0.36 2.55 16.18
C GLY A 193 -0.14 1.47 15.13
N PHE A 194 0.42 1.78 13.95
CA PHE A 194 0.77 0.75 12.99
C PHE A 194 1.90 -0.16 13.50
N ASP A 195 1.83 -1.44 13.18
CA ASP A 195 2.91 -2.40 13.49
C ASP A 195 4.12 -2.17 12.60
N TYR A 196 3.90 -1.92 11.30
CA TYR A 196 4.95 -1.80 10.30
C TYR A 196 4.68 -0.65 9.32
N ARG A 197 5.78 -0.14 8.74
CA ARG A 197 5.78 0.73 7.56
C ARG A 197 6.43 -0.01 6.40
N LEU A 198 5.95 0.20 5.16
CA LEU A 198 6.66 -0.24 3.96
C LEU A 198 7.91 0.64 3.72
N SER A 199 9.05 0.02 3.45
CA SER A 199 10.30 0.71 3.10
C SER A 199 10.32 1.06 1.61
N MET A 200 9.48 1.99 1.19
CA MET A 200 9.23 2.31 -0.22
C MET A 200 10.46 2.82 -0.99
N PHE A 201 11.45 3.37 -0.30
CA PHE A 201 12.69 3.82 -0.94
C PHE A 201 13.58 2.67 -1.44
N ILE A 202 13.44 1.44 -0.92
CA ILE A 202 14.26 0.29 -1.33
C ILE A 202 13.97 -0.14 -2.77
N PRO A 203 12.71 -0.38 -3.18
CA PRO A 203 12.43 -0.69 -4.59
C PRO A 203 12.83 0.43 -5.54
N ASP A 204 12.65 1.70 -5.16
CA ASP A 204 13.08 2.84 -5.97
C ASP A 204 14.60 2.90 -6.11
N LEU A 205 15.33 2.58 -5.04
CA LEU A 205 16.80 2.46 -5.09
C LEU A 205 17.24 1.38 -6.07
N TRP A 206 16.62 0.19 -6.04
CA TRP A 206 16.95 -0.89 -6.97
C TRP A 206 16.66 -0.52 -8.42
N ILE A 207 15.50 0.06 -8.71
CA ILE A 207 15.16 0.52 -10.07
C ILE A 207 16.16 1.57 -10.55
N LYS A 208 16.48 2.55 -9.70
CA LYS A 208 17.47 3.60 -10.03
C LYS A 208 18.84 3.01 -10.35
N LEU A 209 19.31 2.08 -9.53
CA LEU A 209 20.61 1.43 -9.76
C LEU A 209 20.62 0.63 -11.06
N LEU A 210 19.58 -0.17 -11.32
CA LEU A 210 19.50 -0.98 -12.54
C LEU A 210 19.41 -0.12 -13.80
N LYS A 211 18.80 1.05 -13.71
CA LYS A 211 18.59 1.97 -14.83
C LYS A 211 19.81 2.86 -15.11
N GLU A 212 20.47 3.34 -14.07
CA GLU A 212 21.45 4.43 -14.18
C GLU A 212 22.91 3.99 -13.98
N THR A 213 23.14 2.82 -13.34
CA THR A 213 24.49 2.45 -12.90
C THR A 213 24.82 0.99 -13.24
N PRO A 214 25.84 0.75 -14.09
CA PRO A 214 26.38 -0.61 -14.26
C PRO A 214 26.77 -1.23 -12.91
N ASP A 215 26.49 -2.54 -12.74
CA ASP A 215 26.67 -3.22 -11.46
C ASP A 215 28.12 -3.24 -10.95
N GLU A 216 29.12 -3.18 -11.83
CA GLU A 216 30.53 -3.05 -11.48
C GLU A 216 30.88 -1.76 -10.73
N TYR A 217 30.02 -0.74 -10.83
CA TYR A 217 30.16 0.55 -10.13
C TYR A 217 29.23 0.68 -8.91
N TRP A 218 28.51 -0.36 -8.53
CA TRP A 218 27.64 -0.29 -7.38
C TRP A 218 28.44 -0.16 -6.08
N ASN A 219 28.12 0.86 -5.31
CA ASN A 219 28.73 1.07 -4.00
C ASN A 219 27.99 0.21 -2.95
N MET A 220 28.58 -0.93 -2.60
CA MET A 220 27.97 -1.86 -1.63
C MET A 220 27.84 -1.26 -0.23
N GLY A 221 28.74 -0.35 0.18
CA GLY A 221 28.63 0.36 1.45
C GLY A 221 27.41 1.29 1.48
N HIS A 222 27.15 2.01 0.39
CA HIS A 222 25.95 2.84 0.24
C HIS A 222 24.68 1.98 0.23
N LEU A 223 24.68 0.88 -0.50
CA LEU A 223 23.56 -0.07 -0.54
C LEU A 223 23.22 -0.60 0.86
N THR A 224 24.21 -1.12 1.56
CA THR A 224 24.03 -1.65 2.92
C THR A 224 23.52 -0.57 3.86
N HIS A 225 24.13 0.64 3.82
CA HIS A 225 23.66 1.76 4.64
C HIS A 225 22.21 2.11 4.34
N SER A 226 21.83 2.25 3.08
CA SER A 226 20.45 2.58 2.68
C SER A 226 19.45 1.53 3.16
N MET A 227 19.76 0.25 3.06
CA MET A 227 18.88 -0.83 3.51
C MET A 227 18.76 -0.96 5.03
N THR A 228 19.78 -0.54 5.78
CA THR A 228 19.83 -0.68 7.23
C THR A 228 19.58 0.62 8.00
N ASN A 229 19.61 1.77 7.32
CA ASN A 229 19.36 3.08 7.91
C ASN A 229 17.88 3.26 8.25
N ARG A 230 17.50 2.90 9.46
CA ARG A 230 16.12 2.96 9.98
C ARG A 230 16.08 3.79 11.25
N ARG A 231 14.94 4.41 11.50
CA ARG A 231 14.70 5.04 12.81
C ARG A 231 14.71 3.98 13.90
N TRP A 232 15.27 4.35 15.05
CA TRP A 232 15.34 3.45 16.18
C TRP A 232 13.93 3.02 16.64
N LYS A 233 13.73 1.70 16.80
CA LYS A 233 12.46 1.04 17.14
C LYS A 233 11.34 1.18 16.08
N GLU A 234 11.59 1.75 14.92
CA GLU A 234 10.62 1.72 13.83
C GLU A 234 10.69 0.39 13.09
N LYS A 235 9.57 -0.33 13.05
CA LYS A 235 9.47 -1.58 12.32
C LYS A 235 9.13 -1.31 10.86
N CYS A 236 9.96 -1.82 9.96
CA CYS A 236 9.78 -1.65 8.52
C CYS A 236 9.75 -3.00 7.82
N ILE A 237 8.97 -3.09 6.75
CA ILE A 237 9.00 -4.21 5.81
C ILE A 237 9.83 -3.77 4.61
N GLY A 238 11.00 -4.42 4.43
CA GLY A 238 11.81 -4.27 3.23
C GLY A 238 11.26 -5.13 2.10
N TYR A 239 11.31 -4.61 0.87
CA TYR A 239 10.92 -5.35 -0.33
C TYR A 239 11.68 -4.79 -1.53
N SER A 240 11.94 -5.64 -2.50
CA SER A 240 12.73 -5.24 -3.67
C SER A 240 11.88 -4.64 -4.78
N GLU A 241 10.64 -5.08 -4.92
CA GLU A 241 9.63 -4.50 -5.83
C GLU A 241 8.22 -4.89 -5.39
N SER A 242 7.24 -4.08 -5.74
CA SER A 242 5.81 -4.36 -5.67
C SER A 242 5.16 -4.12 -7.03
N HIS A 243 3.82 -4.12 -7.08
CA HIS A 243 3.08 -3.74 -8.28
C HIS A 243 3.31 -2.28 -8.69
N ASP A 244 3.63 -1.38 -7.75
CA ASP A 244 3.77 0.06 -8.01
C ASP A 244 4.88 0.35 -9.01
N GLN A 245 6.05 -0.27 -8.90
CA GLN A 245 7.17 -0.01 -9.80
C GLN A 245 6.85 -0.35 -11.25
N ALA A 246 6.05 -1.40 -11.48
CA ALA A 246 5.66 -1.82 -12.81
C ALA A 246 4.46 -1.03 -13.37
N ILE A 247 3.57 -0.55 -12.50
CA ILE A 247 2.31 0.12 -12.89
C ILE A 247 2.52 1.63 -13.04
N VAL A 248 3.24 2.25 -12.09
CA VAL A 248 3.31 3.72 -12.00
C VAL A 248 4.34 4.35 -12.93
N GLY A 249 5.13 3.59 -13.64
CA GLY A 249 5.92 4.24 -14.63
C GLY A 249 7.23 3.61 -15.03
N ASP A 250 7.44 2.36 -14.69
CA ASP A 250 8.67 1.70 -15.08
C ASP A 250 8.48 0.22 -15.40
N LYS A 251 9.52 -0.56 -15.32
CA LYS A 251 9.55 -1.99 -15.62
C LYS A 251 9.81 -2.75 -14.32
N THR A 252 9.41 -4.01 -14.28
CA THR A 252 9.84 -4.91 -13.19
C THR A 252 11.36 -5.08 -13.18
N ILE A 253 11.92 -5.47 -12.03
CA ILE A 253 13.35 -5.82 -11.91
C ILE A 253 13.75 -6.86 -12.98
N ALA A 254 12.90 -7.86 -13.20
CA ALA A 254 13.15 -8.87 -14.23
C ALA A 254 13.25 -8.25 -15.63
N MET A 255 12.36 -7.32 -15.98
CA MET A 255 12.41 -6.64 -17.28
C MET A 255 13.66 -5.77 -17.45
N TRP A 256 14.13 -5.12 -16.38
CA TRP A 256 15.39 -4.37 -16.41
C TRP A 256 16.61 -5.28 -16.61
N LEU A 257 16.61 -6.47 -15.99
CA LEU A 257 17.75 -7.40 -16.05
C LEU A 257 17.80 -8.19 -17.36
N PHE A 258 16.66 -8.67 -17.85
CA PHE A 258 16.62 -9.60 -18.99
C PHE A 258 16.23 -8.94 -20.31
N ASP A 259 15.49 -7.82 -20.27
CA ASP A 259 14.98 -7.10 -21.44
C ASP A 259 14.27 -8.06 -22.41
N ALA A 260 14.54 -8.01 -23.71
CA ALA A 260 13.89 -8.89 -24.71
C ALA A 260 14.12 -10.39 -24.49
N GLU A 261 15.23 -10.77 -23.84
CA GLU A 261 15.54 -12.17 -23.57
C GLU A 261 14.60 -12.83 -22.55
N ILE A 262 13.80 -12.06 -21.79
CA ILE A 262 12.76 -12.63 -20.95
C ILE A 262 11.73 -13.45 -21.75
N TYR A 263 11.52 -13.12 -23.01
CA TYR A 263 10.55 -13.79 -23.88
C TYR A 263 11.15 -14.97 -24.67
N SER A 264 12.43 -14.96 -24.97
CA SER A 264 13.06 -15.93 -25.87
C SER A 264 14.21 -16.74 -25.23
N GLY A 265 14.85 -16.20 -24.19
CA GLY A 265 16.05 -16.80 -23.58
C GLY A 265 15.79 -17.63 -22.32
N MET A 266 14.55 -17.69 -21.80
CA MET A 266 14.21 -18.32 -20.53
C MET A 266 13.59 -19.72 -20.66
N GLY A 267 13.53 -20.28 -21.88
CA GLY A 267 12.92 -21.59 -22.14
C GLY A 267 13.73 -22.75 -21.59
N ARG A 268 13.05 -23.79 -21.04
CA ARG A 268 13.70 -25.04 -20.63
C ARG A 268 14.44 -25.68 -21.80
N GLY A 269 15.70 -26.02 -21.62
CA GLY A 269 16.54 -26.67 -22.64
C GLY A 269 17.20 -25.69 -23.63
N GLN A 270 16.99 -24.41 -23.51
CA GLN A 270 17.75 -23.42 -24.26
C GLN A 270 19.12 -23.18 -23.62
N GLN A 271 20.12 -22.89 -24.45
CA GLN A 271 21.42 -22.45 -23.95
C GLN A 271 21.27 -21.05 -23.34
N MET A 272 21.65 -20.94 -22.08
CA MET A 272 21.58 -19.67 -21.33
C MET A 272 22.59 -18.69 -21.89
N SER A 273 22.13 -17.49 -22.26
CA SER A 273 23.03 -16.39 -22.65
C SER A 273 23.72 -15.81 -21.40
N LEU A 274 24.83 -15.10 -21.60
CA LEU A 274 25.51 -14.36 -20.52
C LEU A 274 24.59 -13.33 -19.87
N LYS A 275 23.68 -12.71 -20.64
CA LYS A 275 22.72 -11.74 -20.12
C LYS A 275 21.70 -12.42 -19.19
N VAL A 276 21.18 -13.58 -19.55
CA VAL A 276 20.26 -14.33 -18.74
C VAL A 276 20.93 -14.85 -17.47
N ASP A 277 22.13 -15.42 -17.57
CA ASP A 277 22.88 -15.94 -16.41
C ASP A 277 23.19 -14.82 -15.40
N ARG A 278 23.75 -13.70 -15.86
CA ARG A 278 24.00 -12.52 -15.04
C ARG A 278 22.70 -11.95 -14.44
N GLY A 279 21.66 -11.82 -15.25
CA GLY A 279 20.37 -11.30 -14.79
C GLY A 279 19.76 -12.17 -13.69
N MET A 280 19.84 -13.50 -13.80
CA MET A 280 19.40 -14.43 -12.75
C MET A 280 20.22 -14.29 -11.48
N ALA A 281 21.54 -14.14 -11.58
CA ALA A 281 22.41 -13.93 -10.43
C ALA A 281 22.08 -12.63 -9.69
N LEU A 282 21.94 -11.53 -10.43
CA LEU A 282 21.58 -10.22 -9.88
C LEU A 282 20.18 -10.22 -9.28
N HIS A 283 19.20 -10.85 -9.95
CA HIS A 283 17.83 -10.94 -9.42
C HIS A 283 17.78 -11.69 -8.08
N LYS A 284 18.49 -12.82 -7.97
CA LYS A 284 18.63 -13.55 -6.71
C LYS A 284 19.31 -12.71 -5.63
N MET A 285 20.43 -12.05 -5.99
CA MET A 285 21.16 -11.20 -5.06
C MET A 285 20.28 -10.07 -4.51
N ILE A 286 19.56 -9.36 -5.38
CA ILE A 286 18.64 -8.30 -4.97
C ILE A 286 17.61 -8.83 -3.96
N ARG A 287 17.00 -9.99 -4.24
CA ARG A 287 16.00 -10.60 -3.35
C ARG A 287 16.58 -11.06 -2.01
N LEU A 288 17.83 -11.48 -1.99
CA LEU A 288 18.49 -11.96 -0.77
C LEU A 288 19.05 -10.81 0.10
N LEU A 289 19.36 -9.68 -0.51
CA LEU A 289 19.87 -8.50 0.22
C LEU A 289 18.75 -7.63 0.79
N THR A 290 17.55 -7.68 0.22
CA THR A 290 16.39 -6.92 0.67
C THR A 290 15.63 -7.65 1.77
#